data_b18ebf6d647b1af9eb4fc49fd14160ec
#
_entry.id   b18ebf6d647b1af9eb4fc49fd14160ec
#
_cell.length_a   1.000
_cell.length_b   1.000
_cell.length_c   1.000
_cell.angle_alpha   90.00
_cell.angle_beta   90.00
_cell.angle_gamma   90.00
#
_symmetry.space_group_name_H-M   'P 1'
#
loop_
_entity.id
_entity.type
_entity.pdbx_description
1 polymer ?
#
loop_
_entity_poly.entity_id
_entity_poly.type
_entity_poly.pdbx_seq_one_letter_code
_entity_poly.pdbx_strand_id
1 'polypeptide(L)'
;MATFPLYCQGNYEIQVYGADTVVPGRTMVELHSNFTFEGFKTIDQGVLPDNHQLHETVEITQGWTKWFETGFYIFTSYGPNQGYKWVGDHIRPRVRVPDSWHWPVGVSVSTEIGYQRPIFSADTWTWEIRPIVDKQWKSWYVAFNPALERSFHGPSVPLGVTFSPNFKFAYSVTRKLSAGLEYYGSLGPVTGFDPLSQQEQQIIPSLDYDFGPNWEFNFGVGVGATRSTDHLLVKMIIGRRFRFITPRVPRVLKPNSGGGGE
;
A
#
# COMPACT_ATOMS: atom_id res chain seq x y z
N MET A 1 -2.78 -31.01 11.34
CA MET A 1 -2.06 -29.74 11.48
C MET A 1 -3.08 -28.63 11.27
N ALA A 2 -3.29 -27.79 12.28
CA ALA A 2 -4.16 -26.62 12.13
C ALA A 2 -3.43 -25.63 11.23
N THR A 3 -3.94 -25.39 10.04
CA THR A 3 -3.44 -24.43 9.09
C THR A 3 -4.06 -23.09 9.45
N PHE A 4 -3.24 -22.15 9.82
CA PHE A 4 -3.67 -20.82 10.19
C PHE A 4 -3.71 -19.98 8.90
N PRO A 5 -4.85 -19.39 8.53
CA PRO A 5 -4.83 -18.35 7.50
C PRO A 5 -3.97 -17.19 8.02
N LEU A 6 -2.96 -16.82 7.27
CA LEU A 6 -2.18 -15.62 7.49
C LEU A 6 -3.04 -14.43 7.05
N TYR A 7 -3.67 -13.75 8.00
CA TYR A 7 -4.28 -12.46 7.75
C TYR A 7 -3.16 -11.41 7.75
N CYS A 8 -2.57 -11.19 6.61
CA CYS A 8 -1.64 -10.09 6.43
C CYS A 8 -2.39 -8.90 5.84
N GLN A 9 -2.28 -7.73 6.41
CA GLN A 9 -2.72 -6.39 5.97
C GLN A 9 -3.90 -6.31 4.93
N GLY A 10 -4.38 -7.48 4.46
CA GLY A 10 -5.13 -7.74 3.25
C GLY A 10 -6.28 -6.78 2.96
N ASN A 11 -7.00 -6.30 3.98
CA ASN A 11 -8.19 -5.48 3.77
C ASN A 11 -7.98 -3.98 4.03
N TYR A 12 -6.85 -3.59 4.60
CA TYR A 12 -6.58 -2.19 4.96
C TYR A 12 -5.78 -1.45 3.89
N GLU A 13 -4.90 -2.13 3.16
CA GLU A 13 -4.00 -1.54 2.18
C GLU A 13 -4.00 -2.36 0.88
N ILE A 14 -5.04 -2.20 0.07
CA ILE A 14 -5.16 -2.89 -1.22
C ILE A 14 -4.64 -1.97 -2.33
N GLN A 15 -3.30 -1.92 -2.49
CA GLN A 15 -2.64 -1.09 -3.50
C GLN A 15 -1.41 -1.78 -4.10
N VAL A 16 -1.28 -1.71 -5.42
CA VAL A 16 -0.02 -2.02 -6.11
C VAL A 16 0.70 -0.71 -6.38
N TYR A 17 1.82 -0.51 -5.72
CA TYR A 17 2.60 0.73 -5.81
C TYR A 17 3.42 0.82 -7.08
N GLY A 18 3.49 2.04 -7.64
CA GLY A 18 4.53 2.43 -8.58
C GLY A 18 5.85 2.78 -7.86
N ALA A 19 6.95 2.81 -8.60
CA ALA A 19 8.26 3.09 -8.03
C ALA A 19 8.48 4.57 -7.67
N ASP A 20 7.66 5.47 -8.16
CA ASP A 20 7.79 6.91 -7.90
C ASP A 20 7.50 7.26 -6.45
N THR A 21 8.28 8.20 -5.92
CA THR A 21 8.10 8.76 -4.58
C THR A 21 7.41 10.13 -4.64
N VAL A 22 6.79 10.53 -3.55
CA VAL A 22 6.20 11.86 -3.40
C VAL A 22 7.28 12.93 -3.58
N VAL A 23 6.97 13.96 -4.37
CA VAL A 23 7.91 15.05 -4.69
C VAL A 23 8.42 15.73 -3.42
N PRO A 24 9.71 16.07 -3.33
CA PRO A 24 10.29 16.71 -2.15
C PRO A 24 9.51 17.96 -1.69
N GLY A 25 9.26 18.04 -0.37
CA GLY A 25 8.51 19.14 0.23
C GLY A 25 7.00 19.09 0.00
N ARG A 26 6.48 17.99 -0.56
CA ARG A 26 5.04 17.74 -0.63
C ARG A 26 4.64 16.59 0.30
N THR A 27 3.40 16.65 0.74
CA THR A 27 2.75 15.60 1.51
C THR A 27 1.58 15.07 0.68
N MET A 28 1.50 13.77 0.52
CA MET A 28 0.35 13.06 -0.02
C MET A 28 -0.50 12.59 1.15
N VAL A 29 -1.80 12.80 1.09
CA VAL A 29 -2.77 12.23 2.02
C VAL A 29 -3.73 11.41 1.18
N GLU A 30 -3.82 10.13 1.50
CA GLU A 30 -4.69 9.16 0.82
C GLU A 30 -5.68 8.57 1.82
N LEU A 31 -6.90 8.37 1.35
CA LEU A 31 -7.91 7.57 2.01
C LEU A 31 -8.13 6.32 1.17
N HIS A 32 -7.83 5.17 1.76
CA HIS A 32 -8.20 3.87 1.23
C HIS A 32 -9.49 3.44 1.91
N SER A 33 -10.51 3.14 1.13
CA SER A 33 -11.81 2.67 1.61
C SER A 33 -12.13 1.34 0.95
N ASN A 34 -12.08 0.27 1.72
CA ASN A 34 -12.27 -1.09 1.24
C ASN A 34 -13.48 -1.70 1.97
N PHE A 35 -14.51 -2.08 1.22
CA PHE A 35 -15.69 -2.71 1.79
C PHE A 35 -15.80 -4.16 1.36
N THR A 36 -15.81 -5.06 2.35
CA THR A 36 -15.98 -6.50 2.14
C THR A 36 -17.47 -6.84 2.13
N PHE A 37 -17.99 -7.21 0.96
CA PHE A 37 -19.39 -7.67 0.80
C PHE A 37 -19.57 -9.12 1.23
N GLU A 38 -18.62 -9.98 0.84
CA GLU A 38 -18.61 -11.39 1.19
C GLU A 38 -17.22 -11.80 1.67
N GLY A 39 -17.04 -11.83 2.98
CA GLY A 39 -15.83 -12.22 3.67
C GLY A 39 -16.08 -13.31 4.70
N PHE A 40 -15.15 -13.44 5.64
CA PHE A 40 -15.25 -14.39 6.74
C PHE A 40 -16.34 -13.97 7.73
N LYS A 41 -17.20 -14.92 8.12
CA LYS A 41 -18.40 -14.66 8.92
C LYS A 41 -18.25 -15.04 10.39
N THR A 42 -17.16 -15.71 10.74
CA THR A 42 -16.93 -16.26 12.09
C THR A 42 -15.68 -15.68 12.70
N ILE A 43 -15.68 -15.56 14.03
CA ILE A 43 -14.45 -15.23 14.76
C ILE A 43 -13.46 -16.38 14.59
N ASP A 44 -12.25 -16.07 14.17
CA ASP A 44 -11.14 -16.99 14.10
C ASP A 44 -9.97 -16.50 14.94
N GLN A 45 -9.42 -17.33 15.82
CA GLN A 45 -8.31 -16.99 16.74
C GLN A 45 -8.51 -15.68 17.54
N GLY A 46 -9.76 -15.28 17.79
CA GLY A 46 -10.09 -14.03 18.47
C GLY A 46 -10.17 -12.82 17.54
N VAL A 47 -9.89 -12.99 16.25
CA VAL A 47 -10.03 -11.95 15.22
C VAL A 47 -11.49 -11.87 14.79
N LEU A 48 -11.99 -10.64 14.69
CA LEU A 48 -13.34 -10.34 14.25
C LEU A 48 -13.55 -10.70 12.79
N PRO A 49 -14.78 -11.15 12.41
CA PRO A 49 -15.11 -11.38 11.02
C PRO A 49 -15.11 -10.07 10.23
N ASP A 50 -14.76 -10.15 8.96
CA ASP A 50 -14.66 -8.99 8.04
C ASP A 50 -15.88 -8.88 7.09
N ASN A 51 -16.78 -9.86 7.13
CA ASN A 51 -18.01 -9.83 6.33
C ASN A 51 -18.86 -8.60 6.64
N HIS A 52 -19.20 -7.81 5.60
CA HIS A 52 -19.90 -6.52 5.69
C HIS A 52 -19.15 -5.47 6.52
N GLN A 53 -17.81 -5.50 6.49
CA GLN A 53 -16.98 -4.49 7.13
C GLN A 53 -16.42 -3.48 6.14
N LEU A 54 -16.35 -2.24 6.58
CA LEU A 54 -15.61 -1.16 5.94
C LEU A 54 -14.26 -1.05 6.64
N HIS A 55 -13.19 -1.19 5.86
CA HIS A 55 -11.81 -0.98 6.28
C HIS A 55 -11.33 0.34 5.69
N GLU A 56 -10.89 1.25 6.54
CA GLU A 56 -10.39 2.54 6.09
C GLU A 56 -8.96 2.76 6.58
N THR A 57 -8.13 3.26 5.69
CA THR A 57 -6.76 3.62 5.99
C THR A 57 -6.51 5.06 5.57
N VAL A 58 -6.06 5.86 6.50
CA VAL A 58 -5.48 7.17 6.19
C VAL A 58 -3.98 7.01 6.08
N GLU A 59 -3.46 7.18 4.86
CA GLU A 59 -2.03 7.23 4.59
C GLU A 59 -1.58 8.68 4.47
N ILE A 60 -0.50 9.05 5.18
CA ILE A 60 0.14 10.36 5.11
C ILE A 60 1.58 10.14 4.69
N THR A 61 1.91 10.44 3.44
CA THR A 61 3.25 10.23 2.91
C THR A 61 3.95 11.56 2.65
N GLN A 62 5.13 11.74 3.27
CA GLN A 62 5.99 12.92 3.13
C GLN A 62 7.17 12.63 2.22
N GLY A 63 7.30 13.38 1.12
CA GLY A 63 8.49 13.39 0.27
C GLY A 63 9.59 14.26 0.88
N TRP A 64 10.75 13.67 1.17
CA TRP A 64 11.90 14.36 1.76
C TRP A 64 12.94 14.74 0.72
N THR A 65 13.29 13.78 -0.12
CA THR A 65 14.25 13.96 -1.22
C THR A 65 13.65 13.40 -2.51
N LYS A 66 14.36 13.49 -3.64
CA LYS A 66 13.94 12.87 -4.91
C LYS A 66 13.97 11.34 -4.90
N TRP A 67 14.52 10.75 -3.84
CA TRP A 67 14.73 9.31 -3.74
C TRP A 67 14.27 8.71 -2.39
N PHE A 68 13.73 9.54 -1.47
CA PHE A 68 13.31 9.09 -0.15
C PHE A 68 12.02 9.74 0.31
N GLU A 69 11.11 8.94 0.83
CA GLU A 69 9.87 9.35 1.48
C GLU A 69 9.58 8.51 2.72
N THR A 70 8.65 8.97 3.56
CA THR A 70 8.08 8.20 4.65
C THR A 70 6.57 8.28 4.61
N GLY A 71 5.89 7.15 4.68
CA GLY A 71 4.46 7.00 4.87
C GLY A 71 4.14 6.68 6.34
N PHE A 72 3.01 7.16 6.79
CA PHE A 72 2.41 6.82 8.06
C PHE A 72 0.95 6.42 7.83
N TYR A 73 0.54 5.29 8.40
CA TYR A 73 -0.78 4.70 8.20
C TYR A 73 -1.56 4.66 9.50
N ILE A 74 -2.82 5.01 9.44
CA ILE A 74 -3.79 4.86 10.51
C ILE A 74 -4.91 3.97 9.99
N PHE A 75 -5.01 2.77 10.54
CA PHE A 75 -6.03 1.79 10.17
C PHE A 75 -7.25 1.90 11.06
N THR A 76 -8.42 1.89 10.44
CA THR A 76 -9.71 1.89 11.14
C THR A 76 -10.66 0.91 10.49
N SER A 77 -11.65 0.46 11.24
CA SER A 77 -12.69 -0.45 10.77
C SER A 77 -14.06 -0.03 11.29
N TYR A 78 -15.09 -0.19 10.45
CA TYR A 78 -16.48 -0.03 10.83
C TYR A 78 -17.27 -1.26 10.39
N GLY A 79 -17.96 -1.90 11.33
CA GLY A 79 -18.74 -3.09 11.05
C GLY A 79 -20.09 -3.10 11.77
N PRO A 80 -21.05 -3.92 11.28
CA PRO A 80 -22.32 -4.08 11.93
C PRO A 80 -22.14 -4.54 13.39
N ASN A 81 -22.80 -3.87 14.32
CA ASN A 81 -22.75 -4.14 15.76
C ASN A 81 -21.39 -3.88 16.45
N GLN A 82 -20.38 -3.42 15.73
CA GLN A 82 -19.06 -3.12 16.27
C GLN A 82 -18.76 -1.62 16.37
N GLY A 83 -19.42 -0.80 15.54
CA GLY A 83 -19.16 0.62 15.40
C GLY A 83 -17.78 0.90 14.77
N TYR A 84 -17.36 2.17 14.85
CA TYR A 84 -16.05 2.60 14.34
C TYR A 84 -14.96 2.31 15.35
N LYS A 85 -13.86 1.69 14.89
CA LYS A 85 -12.75 1.28 15.74
C LYS A 85 -11.41 1.60 15.10
N TRP A 86 -10.47 2.10 15.91
CA TRP A 86 -9.06 2.09 15.55
C TRP A 86 -8.53 0.65 15.57
N VAL A 87 -7.75 0.31 14.54
CA VAL A 87 -7.21 -1.02 14.31
C VAL A 87 -5.71 -1.06 14.63
N GLY A 88 -4.95 -0.10 14.13
CA GLY A 88 -3.52 -0.04 14.30
C GLY A 88 -2.88 1.08 13.50
N ASP A 89 -1.56 1.14 13.55
CA ASP A 89 -0.74 2.13 12.86
C ASP A 89 0.53 1.49 12.32
N HIS A 90 0.95 1.92 11.12
CA HIS A 90 2.21 1.49 10.50
C HIS A 90 3.04 2.70 10.05
N ILE A 91 4.35 2.49 9.94
CA ILE A 91 5.29 3.43 9.34
C ILE A 91 6.03 2.76 8.18
N ARG A 92 6.13 3.46 7.05
CA ARG A 92 6.70 2.95 5.80
C ARG A 92 7.73 3.92 5.21
N PRO A 93 9.02 3.84 5.58
CA PRO A 93 10.09 4.44 4.80
C PRO A 93 10.23 3.75 3.43
N ARG A 94 10.44 4.53 2.37
CA ARG A 94 10.68 4.05 1.00
C ARG A 94 11.81 4.81 0.35
N VAL A 95 12.67 4.06 -0.36
CA VAL A 95 13.75 4.59 -1.19
C VAL A 95 13.54 4.17 -2.63
N ARG A 96 13.86 5.07 -3.59
CA ARG A 96 13.81 4.77 -5.02
C ARG A 96 15.17 4.95 -5.68
N VAL A 97 15.39 4.23 -6.77
CA VAL A 97 16.53 4.44 -7.65
C VAL A 97 16.41 5.83 -8.28
N PRO A 98 17.44 6.69 -8.20
CA PRO A 98 17.41 8.02 -8.79
C PRO A 98 17.29 7.98 -10.32
N ASP A 99 16.52 8.91 -10.89
CA ASP A 99 16.35 9.03 -12.35
C ASP A 99 17.69 9.24 -13.10
N SER A 100 18.70 9.81 -12.42
CA SER A 100 20.04 10.01 -12.96
C SER A 100 20.80 8.72 -13.30
N TRP A 101 20.34 7.56 -12.81
CA TRP A 101 20.93 6.28 -13.15
C TRP A 101 20.39 5.72 -14.48
N HIS A 102 19.35 6.33 -15.05
CA HIS A 102 18.75 5.98 -16.35
C HIS A 102 18.37 4.49 -16.48
N TRP A 103 17.89 3.88 -15.42
CA TRP A 103 17.42 2.50 -15.48
C TRP A 103 16.20 2.37 -16.41
N PRO A 104 16.06 1.25 -17.14
CA PRO A 104 14.97 1.06 -18.10
C PRO A 104 13.61 0.82 -17.44
N VAL A 105 13.58 0.67 -16.12
CA VAL A 105 12.39 0.45 -15.28
C VAL A 105 12.51 1.33 -14.03
N GLY A 106 11.38 1.72 -13.48
CA GLY A 106 11.30 2.30 -12.14
C GLY A 106 11.59 1.22 -11.10
N VAL A 107 12.38 1.55 -10.08
CA VAL A 107 12.67 0.64 -8.95
C VAL A 107 12.66 1.41 -7.65
N SER A 108 11.96 0.87 -6.67
CA SER A 108 12.02 1.33 -5.29
C SER A 108 11.93 0.16 -4.32
N VAL A 109 12.26 0.41 -3.07
CA VAL A 109 12.07 -0.55 -1.98
C VAL A 109 11.43 0.19 -0.81
N SER A 110 10.31 -0.30 -0.34
CA SER A 110 9.72 0.11 0.93
C SER A 110 9.99 -0.94 2.00
N THR A 111 10.02 -0.49 3.23
CA THR A 111 9.90 -1.35 4.40
C THR A 111 8.80 -0.79 5.28
N GLU A 112 8.05 -1.65 5.90
CA GLU A 112 6.93 -1.27 6.75
C GLU A 112 6.95 -2.04 8.05
N ILE A 113 6.73 -1.34 9.16
CA ILE A 113 6.60 -1.94 10.48
C ILE A 113 5.42 -1.32 11.18
N GLY A 114 4.64 -2.13 11.89
CA GLY A 114 3.53 -1.59 12.62
C GLY A 114 2.82 -2.56 13.53
N TYR A 115 1.82 -2.01 14.18
CA TYR A 115 1.00 -2.67 15.17
C TYR A 115 -0.46 -2.73 14.73
N GLN A 116 -1.08 -3.88 14.94
CA GLN A 116 -2.54 -4.05 14.88
C GLN A 116 -3.06 -4.69 16.17
N ARG A 117 -4.26 -4.28 16.56
CA ARG A 117 -4.91 -4.81 17.77
C ARG A 117 -5.30 -6.28 17.59
N PRO A 118 -5.19 -7.10 18.67
CA PRO A 118 -5.44 -8.54 18.59
C PRO A 118 -6.83 -8.93 18.09
N ILE A 119 -7.82 -8.07 18.25
CA ILE A 119 -9.19 -8.33 17.74
C ILE A 119 -9.32 -8.13 16.21
N PHE A 120 -8.30 -7.60 15.54
CA PHE A 120 -8.27 -7.38 14.08
C PHE A 120 -7.15 -8.15 13.38
N SER A 121 -6.12 -8.55 14.12
CA SER A 121 -5.04 -9.38 13.60
C SER A 121 -4.51 -10.30 14.71
N ALA A 122 -4.41 -11.58 14.44
CA ALA A 122 -3.76 -12.53 15.37
C ALA A 122 -2.25 -12.20 15.51
N ASP A 123 -1.64 -11.70 14.44
CA ASP A 123 -0.25 -11.22 14.39
C ASP A 123 -0.21 -9.71 14.62
N THR A 124 0.09 -9.29 15.85
CA THR A 124 -0.08 -7.91 16.28
C THR A 124 1.08 -6.98 15.90
N TRP A 125 2.28 -7.51 15.71
CA TRP A 125 3.43 -6.77 15.23
C TRP A 125 4.02 -7.45 14.01
N THR A 126 4.05 -6.73 12.91
CA THR A 126 4.53 -7.22 11.62
C THR A 126 5.58 -6.30 11.01
N TRP A 127 6.40 -6.87 10.17
CA TRP A 127 7.39 -6.18 9.36
C TRP A 127 7.34 -6.70 7.94
N GLU A 128 7.37 -5.77 6.99
CA GLU A 128 7.39 -6.06 5.56
C GLU A 128 8.59 -5.40 4.89
N ILE A 129 9.14 -6.07 3.88
CA ILE A 129 10.00 -5.47 2.85
C ILE A 129 9.31 -5.71 1.51
N ARG A 130 9.10 -4.63 0.75
CA ARG A 130 8.43 -4.66 -0.55
C ARG A 130 9.31 -4.02 -1.61
N PRO A 131 10.08 -4.79 -2.40
CA PRO A 131 10.61 -4.33 -3.67
C PRO A 131 9.47 -3.92 -4.59
N ILE A 132 9.65 -2.84 -5.35
CA ILE A 132 8.68 -2.30 -6.28
C ILE A 132 9.40 -2.10 -7.61
N VAL A 133 8.88 -2.70 -8.66
CA VAL A 133 9.38 -2.54 -10.02
C VAL A 133 8.22 -2.16 -10.92
N ASP A 134 8.35 -1.08 -11.66
CA ASP A 134 7.31 -0.67 -12.59
C ASP A 134 7.85 -0.22 -13.95
N LYS A 135 6.96 -0.21 -14.93
CA LYS A 135 7.26 0.32 -16.26
C LYS A 135 6.02 0.84 -16.94
N GLN A 136 6.15 2.08 -17.45
CA GLN A 136 5.24 2.61 -18.46
C GLN A 136 5.82 2.34 -19.85
N TRP A 137 5.05 1.70 -20.72
CA TRP A 137 5.40 1.48 -22.12
C TRP A 137 4.25 1.87 -23.03
N LYS A 138 4.37 3.02 -23.70
CA LYS A 138 3.28 3.64 -24.47
C LYS A 138 2.04 3.80 -23.57
N SER A 139 0.93 3.15 -23.93
CA SER A 139 -0.34 3.15 -23.18
C SER A 139 -0.42 2.06 -22.12
N TRP A 140 0.57 1.17 -21.99
CA TRP A 140 0.59 0.07 -21.03
C TRP A 140 1.39 0.45 -19.78
N TYR A 141 0.86 0.12 -18.65
CA TYR A 141 1.54 0.21 -17.35
C TYR A 141 1.59 -1.15 -16.68
N VAL A 142 2.75 -1.50 -16.14
CA VAL A 142 2.96 -2.74 -15.39
C VAL A 142 3.70 -2.39 -14.12
N ALA A 143 3.24 -2.93 -12.98
CA ALA A 143 3.95 -2.86 -11.72
C ALA A 143 3.95 -4.23 -11.03
N PHE A 144 5.04 -4.55 -10.36
CA PHE A 144 5.23 -5.76 -9.58
C PHE A 144 5.82 -5.43 -8.22
N ASN A 145 5.13 -5.86 -7.15
CA ASN A 145 5.50 -5.63 -5.77
C ASN A 145 5.60 -7.00 -5.03
N PRO A 146 6.72 -7.71 -5.10
CA PRO A 146 6.94 -8.91 -4.30
C PRO A 146 7.21 -8.53 -2.84
N ALA A 147 6.22 -8.68 -1.97
CA ALA A 147 6.37 -8.40 -0.55
C ALA A 147 6.88 -9.63 0.21
N LEU A 148 7.80 -9.41 1.13
CA LEU A 148 8.29 -10.36 2.11
C LEU A 148 7.91 -9.86 3.50
N GLU A 149 7.19 -10.65 4.25
CA GLU A 149 6.62 -10.27 5.52
C GLU A 149 7.05 -11.18 6.65
N ARG A 150 7.11 -10.65 7.86
CA ARG A 150 7.42 -11.41 9.06
C ARG A 150 6.62 -10.89 10.25
N SER A 151 5.97 -11.81 10.95
CA SER A 151 5.39 -11.53 12.26
C SER A 151 6.45 -11.57 13.36
N PHE A 152 6.41 -10.59 14.28
CA PHE A 152 7.22 -10.57 15.49
C PHE A 152 6.43 -10.99 16.74
N HIS A 153 5.09 -10.93 16.67
CA HIS A 153 4.23 -11.31 17.77
C HIS A 153 2.92 -11.85 17.25
N GLY A 154 2.63 -13.10 17.57
CA GLY A 154 1.42 -13.82 17.18
C GLY A 154 1.71 -15.26 16.74
N PRO A 155 0.71 -15.97 16.26
CA PRO A 155 0.80 -17.40 15.90
C PRO A 155 1.72 -17.64 14.69
N SER A 156 1.93 -16.67 13.81
CA SER A 156 2.75 -16.84 12.60
C SER A 156 4.25 -16.64 12.84
N VAL A 157 4.68 -16.25 14.05
CA VAL A 157 6.12 -16.09 14.36
C VAL A 157 6.94 -17.34 13.99
N PRO A 158 6.51 -18.58 14.26
CA PRO A 158 7.25 -19.78 13.90
C PRO A 158 7.34 -20.06 12.39
N LEU A 159 6.45 -19.47 11.58
CA LEU A 159 6.42 -19.66 10.13
C LEU A 159 7.58 -18.92 9.42
N GLY A 160 8.19 -17.93 10.08
CA GLY A 160 9.30 -17.16 9.56
C GLY A 160 8.84 -16.10 8.57
N VAL A 161 9.50 -16.02 7.41
CA VAL A 161 9.17 -15.06 6.36
C VAL A 161 8.11 -15.64 5.43
N THR A 162 7.08 -14.85 5.11
CA THR A 162 6.02 -15.18 4.16
C THR A 162 6.17 -14.35 2.89
N PHE A 163 5.56 -14.80 1.79
CA PHE A 163 5.68 -14.16 0.48
C PHE A 163 4.30 -13.78 -0.08
N SER A 164 4.15 -12.49 -0.39
CA SER A 164 2.92 -11.88 -0.89
C SER A 164 3.21 -11.12 -2.20
N PRO A 165 3.09 -11.78 -3.37
CA PRO A 165 3.26 -11.11 -4.66
C PRO A 165 2.04 -10.28 -5.03
N ASN A 166 2.26 -9.00 -5.37
CA ASN A 166 1.22 -8.13 -5.89
C ASN A 166 1.60 -7.62 -7.28
N PHE A 167 0.62 -7.53 -8.17
CA PHE A 167 0.85 -7.21 -9.57
C PHE A 167 -0.26 -6.31 -10.13
N LYS A 168 0.11 -5.33 -10.96
CA LYS A 168 -0.82 -4.48 -11.72
C LYS A 168 -0.45 -4.47 -13.19
N PHE A 169 -1.48 -4.61 -14.03
CA PHE A 169 -1.38 -4.44 -15.46
C PHE A 169 -2.53 -3.53 -15.91
N ALA A 170 -2.22 -2.37 -16.49
CA ALA A 170 -3.21 -1.38 -16.88
C ALA A 170 -2.95 -0.81 -18.27
N TYR A 171 -4.01 -0.34 -18.90
CA TYR A 171 -4.00 0.30 -20.21
C TYR A 171 -4.67 1.68 -20.14
N SER A 172 -4.00 2.71 -20.63
CA SER A 172 -4.54 4.06 -20.74
C SER A 172 -5.56 4.14 -21.88
N VAL A 173 -6.84 4.01 -21.53
CA VAL A 173 -7.98 4.07 -22.48
C VAL A 173 -8.14 5.48 -23.04
N THR A 174 -7.93 6.48 -22.17
CA THR A 174 -7.90 7.90 -22.53
C THR A 174 -6.73 8.58 -21.83
N ARG A 175 -6.55 9.89 -22.04
CA ARG A 175 -5.53 10.67 -21.31
C ARG A 175 -5.80 10.77 -19.81
N LYS A 176 -7.02 10.47 -19.36
CA LYS A 176 -7.45 10.60 -17.96
C LYS A 176 -7.92 9.29 -17.34
N LEU A 177 -8.15 8.27 -18.12
CA LEU A 177 -8.71 7.01 -17.65
C LEU A 177 -7.83 5.87 -18.08
N SER A 178 -7.37 5.08 -17.10
CA SER A 178 -6.75 3.78 -17.31
C SER A 178 -7.64 2.68 -16.74
N ALA A 179 -7.71 1.56 -17.44
CA ALA A 179 -8.39 0.35 -16.98
C ALA A 179 -7.36 -0.77 -16.84
N GLY A 180 -7.46 -1.56 -15.80
CA GLY A 180 -6.47 -2.56 -15.49
C GLY A 180 -6.98 -3.74 -14.71
N LEU A 181 -6.05 -4.63 -14.42
CA LEU A 181 -6.22 -5.77 -13.54
C LEU A 181 -5.13 -5.72 -12.48
N GLU A 182 -5.53 -5.86 -11.24
CA GLU A 182 -4.62 -6.02 -10.11
C GLU A 182 -4.78 -7.42 -9.54
N TYR A 183 -3.67 -7.98 -9.09
CA TYR A 183 -3.61 -9.26 -8.41
C TYR A 183 -2.89 -9.07 -7.07
N TYR A 184 -3.45 -9.68 -6.04
CA TYR A 184 -2.88 -9.73 -4.70
C TYR A 184 -2.86 -11.17 -4.23
N GLY A 185 -1.68 -11.63 -3.83
CA GLY A 185 -1.47 -12.99 -3.36
C GLY A 185 -0.82 -13.02 -1.98
N SER A 186 -1.17 -14.05 -1.19
CA SER A 186 -0.39 -14.47 -0.04
C SER A 186 -0.14 -15.97 -0.17
N LEU A 187 1.11 -16.34 -0.43
CA LEU A 187 1.46 -17.73 -0.75
C LEU A 187 1.91 -18.53 0.47
N GLY A 188 2.09 -17.86 1.62
CA GLY A 188 2.58 -18.48 2.84
C GLY A 188 4.11 -18.45 2.97
N PRO A 189 4.70 -19.30 3.85
CA PRO A 189 6.11 -19.29 4.18
C PRO A 189 7.02 -19.55 2.97
N VAL A 190 8.12 -18.78 2.83
CA VAL A 190 9.11 -19.00 1.75
C VAL A 190 9.83 -20.35 1.85
N THR A 191 9.80 -21.00 3.00
CA THR A 191 10.36 -22.34 3.24
C THR A 191 9.50 -23.49 2.71
N GLY A 192 8.25 -23.18 2.33
CA GLY A 192 7.28 -24.12 1.78
C GLY A 192 5.93 -23.46 1.68
N PHE A 193 5.54 -23.05 0.47
CA PHE A 193 4.26 -22.37 0.22
C PHE A 193 3.08 -23.23 0.67
N ASP A 194 2.04 -22.57 1.13
CA ASP A 194 0.80 -23.19 1.54
C ASP A 194 0.09 -23.86 0.34
N PRO A 195 -0.74 -24.88 0.59
CA PRO A 195 -1.62 -25.43 -0.44
C PRO A 195 -2.52 -24.31 -1.03
N LEU A 196 -2.83 -24.37 -2.32
CA LEU A 196 -3.59 -23.32 -3.03
C LEU A 196 -4.89 -22.94 -2.31
N SER A 197 -5.57 -23.89 -1.68
CA SER A 197 -6.81 -23.62 -0.95
C SER A 197 -6.64 -22.80 0.34
N GLN A 198 -5.39 -22.60 0.78
CA GLN A 198 -5.02 -21.85 1.98
C GLN A 198 -4.27 -20.55 1.64
N GLN A 199 -3.86 -20.40 0.38
CA GLN A 199 -3.30 -19.15 -0.11
C GLN A 199 -4.41 -18.12 -0.33
N GLU A 200 -4.10 -16.85 -0.12
CA GLU A 200 -4.96 -15.77 -0.57
C GLU A 200 -4.66 -15.45 -2.04
N GLN A 201 -5.72 -15.32 -2.84
CA GLN A 201 -5.63 -15.04 -4.27
C GLN A 201 -6.78 -14.09 -4.64
N GLN A 202 -6.51 -12.79 -4.72
CA GLN A 202 -7.48 -11.76 -5.04
C GLN A 202 -7.21 -11.20 -6.43
N ILE A 203 -8.24 -11.11 -7.26
CA ILE A 203 -8.20 -10.51 -8.59
C ILE A 203 -9.12 -9.31 -8.60
N ILE A 204 -8.61 -8.15 -9.01
CA ILE A 204 -9.32 -6.88 -8.95
C ILE A 204 -9.26 -6.16 -10.30
N PRO A 205 -10.27 -6.27 -11.17
CA PRO A 205 -10.50 -5.28 -12.22
C PRO A 205 -10.54 -3.88 -11.61
N SER A 206 -9.72 -2.96 -12.14
CA SER A 206 -9.55 -1.63 -11.57
C SER A 206 -9.54 -0.52 -12.61
N LEU A 207 -9.88 0.68 -12.15
CA LEU A 207 -9.86 1.92 -12.91
C LEU A 207 -9.03 2.95 -12.15
N ASP A 208 -8.13 3.62 -12.87
CA ASP A 208 -7.44 4.80 -12.38
C ASP A 208 -7.95 6.03 -13.14
N TYR A 209 -8.28 7.10 -12.42
CA TYR A 209 -8.75 8.33 -13.04
C TYR A 209 -7.90 9.55 -12.62
N ASP A 210 -7.40 10.27 -13.61
CA ASP A 210 -6.60 11.48 -13.43
C ASP A 210 -7.50 12.72 -13.29
N PHE A 211 -7.70 13.16 -12.05
CA PHE A 211 -8.34 14.44 -11.72
C PHE A 211 -7.37 15.64 -11.83
N GLY A 212 -6.11 15.39 -12.17
CA GLY A 212 -5.05 16.39 -12.27
C GLY A 212 -3.88 16.13 -11.33
N PRO A 213 -2.79 16.91 -11.43
CA PRO A 213 -1.48 16.57 -10.89
C PRO A 213 -1.39 16.47 -9.36
N ASN A 214 -2.41 16.94 -8.66
CA ASN A 214 -2.46 16.88 -7.20
C ASN A 214 -3.37 15.77 -6.67
N TRP A 215 -4.04 15.03 -7.53
CA TRP A 215 -4.98 14.01 -7.15
C TRP A 215 -4.53 12.62 -7.57
N GLU A 216 -4.97 11.65 -6.83
CA GLU A 216 -4.89 10.22 -7.15
C GLU A 216 -6.25 9.60 -6.92
N PHE A 217 -6.67 8.70 -7.81
CA PHE A 217 -7.91 7.96 -7.67
C PHE A 217 -7.75 6.58 -8.31
N ASN A 218 -8.07 5.58 -7.53
CA ASN A 218 -8.19 4.20 -7.99
C ASN A 218 -9.48 3.61 -7.44
N PHE A 219 -10.15 2.81 -8.24
CA PHE A 219 -11.36 2.08 -7.86
C PHE A 219 -11.29 0.67 -8.44
N GLY A 220 -11.75 -0.33 -7.67
CA GLY A 220 -11.75 -1.71 -8.13
C GLY A 220 -12.79 -2.57 -7.43
N VAL A 221 -13.13 -3.67 -8.07
CA VAL A 221 -14.01 -4.72 -7.51
C VAL A 221 -13.21 -6.01 -7.43
N GLY A 222 -13.00 -6.52 -6.23
CA GLY A 222 -12.17 -7.68 -5.95
C GLY A 222 -12.98 -8.96 -5.83
N VAL A 223 -12.49 -10.00 -6.50
CA VAL A 223 -13.05 -11.36 -6.42
C VAL A 223 -11.97 -12.30 -5.90
N GLY A 224 -12.26 -13.01 -4.82
CA GLY A 224 -11.40 -14.03 -4.24
C GLY A 224 -11.47 -15.34 -5.04
N ALA A 225 -10.31 -15.88 -5.40
CA ALA A 225 -10.22 -17.11 -6.18
C ALA A 225 -10.02 -18.38 -5.30
N THR A 226 -9.79 -18.21 -4.00
CA THR A 226 -9.55 -19.31 -3.07
C THR A 226 -10.46 -19.23 -1.84
N ARG A 227 -10.47 -20.28 -1.03
CA ARG A 227 -11.29 -20.31 0.20
C ARG A 227 -10.74 -19.41 1.32
N SER A 228 -9.47 -19.07 1.27
CA SER A 228 -8.79 -18.21 2.25
C SER A 228 -8.80 -16.74 1.84
N THR A 229 -9.56 -16.39 0.80
CA THR A 229 -9.68 -15.02 0.30
C THR A 229 -11.12 -14.54 0.43
N ASP A 230 -11.32 -13.29 0.79
CA ASP A 230 -12.63 -12.65 0.73
C ASP A 230 -13.25 -12.79 -0.65
N HIS A 231 -14.48 -13.28 -0.72
CA HIS A 231 -15.10 -13.62 -2.00
C HIS A 231 -15.45 -12.40 -2.84
N LEU A 232 -15.88 -11.30 -2.19
CA LEU A 232 -16.25 -10.08 -2.90
C LEU A 232 -15.95 -8.85 -2.05
N LEU A 233 -15.17 -7.95 -2.60
CA LEU A 233 -14.89 -6.65 -2.02
C LEU A 233 -14.92 -5.53 -3.05
N VAL A 234 -15.04 -4.31 -2.58
CA VAL A 234 -14.83 -3.09 -3.38
C VAL A 234 -13.76 -2.27 -2.70
N LYS A 235 -12.81 -1.78 -3.49
CA LYS A 235 -11.79 -0.84 -3.01
C LYS A 235 -11.91 0.51 -3.70
N MET A 236 -11.56 1.55 -2.96
CA MET A 236 -11.39 2.89 -3.49
C MET A 236 -10.20 3.57 -2.80
N ILE A 237 -9.37 4.22 -3.59
CA ILE A 237 -8.29 5.08 -3.09
C ILE A 237 -8.52 6.46 -3.65
N ILE A 238 -8.55 7.46 -2.78
CA ILE A 238 -8.54 8.86 -3.17
C ILE A 238 -7.43 9.58 -2.41
N GLY A 239 -6.55 10.23 -3.15
CA GLY A 239 -5.39 10.91 -2.59
C GLY A 239 -5.26 12.33 -3.09
N ARG A 240 -4.65 13.19 -2.25
CA ARG A 240 -4.35 14.57 -2.59
C ARG A 240 -2.98 15.00 -2.10
N ARG A 241 -2.23 15.67 -2.99
CA ARG A 241 -0.91 16.22 -2.70
C ARG A 241 -1.02 17.66 -2.22
N PHE A 242 -0.43 17.93 -1.06
CA PHE A 242 -0.37 19.25 -0.43
C PHE A 242 1.08 19.74 -0.40
N ARG A 243 1.26 21.06 -0.32
CA ARG A 243 2.55 21.68 -0.08
C ARG A 243 2.55 22.28 1.32
N PHE A 244 2.93 21.47 2.33
CA PHE A 244 3.03 21.96 3.71
C PHE A 244 4.40 22.53 4.06
N ILE A 245 5.46 22.06 3.39
CA ILE A 245 6.82 22.53 3.61
C ILE A 245 7.23 23.37 2.42
N THR A 246 7.35 24.69 2.62
CA THR A 246 7.99 25.56 1.65
C THR A 246 9.50 25.43 1.86
N PRO A 247 10.31 24.95 0.90
CA PRO A 247 11.75 24.97 1.04
C PRO A 247 12.17 26.42 1.32
N ARG A 248 12.81 26.67 2.45
CA ARG A 248 13.50 27.96 2.66
C ARG A 248 14.66 27.99 1.68
N VAL A 249 14.48 28.68 0.57
CA VAL A 249 15.60 29.06 -0.29
C VAL A 249 16.50 29.93 0.58
N PRO A 250 17.76 29.57 0.83
CA PRO A 250 18.69 30.44 1.54
C PRO A 250 18.73 31.76 0.75
N ARG A 251 18.41 32.87 1.41
CA ARG A 251 18.69 34.20 0.79
C ARG A 251 20.19 34.29 0.59
N VAL A 252 20.64 34.18 -0.66
CA VAL A 252 21.99 34.58 -1.04
C VAL A 252 22.05 36.05 -0.73
N LEU A 253 22.72 36.45 0.36
CA LEU A 253 23.05 37.82 0.64
C LEU A 253 23.90 38.26 -0.52
N LYS A 254 23.38 39.16 -1.35
CA LYS A 254 24.22 39.86 -2.34
C LYS A 254 25.37 40.53 -1.58
N PRO A 255 26.62 40.33 -2.02
CA PRO A 255 27.73 41.06 -1.43
C PRO A 255 27.44 42.54 -1.63
N ASN A 256 27.55 43.30 -0.54
CA ASN A 256 27.52 44.76 -0.57
C ASN A 256 28.58 45.22 -1.56
N SER A 257 28.14 45.73 -2.71
CA SER A 257 29.01 46.54 -3.59
C SER A 257 29.30 47.81 -2.82
N GLY A 258 30.36 47.77 -2.00
CA GLY A 258 30.92 48.93 -1.35
C GLY A 258 31.25 49.97 -2.39
N GLY A 259 30.64 51.12 -2.28
CA GLY A 259 31.01 52.31 -3.04
C GLY A 259 32.46 52.68 -2.75
N GLY A 260 33.26 52.74 -3.79
CA GLY A 260 34.48 53.49 -3.83
C GLY A 260 34.15 54.82 -4.50
N GLY A 261 34.04 55.86 -3.71
CA GLY A 261 34.19 57.21 -4.22
C GLY A 261 35.66 57.53 -4.35
N GLU A 262 35.98 58.09 -5.45
CA GLU A 262 36.82 59.28 -5.72
C GLU A 262 36.90 59.45 -7.21
#